data_298431496fa310c17225d282e3e4fa9d
#
_entry.id   298431496fa310c17225d282e3e4fa9d
#
_cell.length_a   1.000
_cell.length_b   1.000
_cell.length_c   1.000
_cell.angle_alpha   90.00
_cell.angle_beta   90.00
_cell.angle_gamma   90.00
#
_symmetry.space_group_name_H-M   'P 1'
#
loop_
_entity.id
_entity.type
_entity.pdbx_description
1 polymer ?
#
loop_
_entity_poly.entity_id
_entity_poly.type
_entity_poly.pdbx_seq_one_letter_code
_entity_poly.pdbx_strand_id
1 'polypeptide(L)'
;APHDISVALHLLGEEPEAVAAQGLTYLQPGIPDTVFLTLRFSSGRAAHIHVSWLDPHKVRRITVVGSQKMAVFDDVDSTEKLRIYDKGVQRPAYDSYGDSLSLRFGDISIPRIDMREPLRLECQHFIDCIVSGQAPLSDGRNGVQVLRVLEAGQQSLERGGEPVVLERNLRNS
;
A
#
# COMPACT_ATOMS: atom_id res chain seq x y z
N ALA A 1 -8.90 5.66 1.33
CA ALA A 1 -7.50 5.84 1.78
C ALA A 1 -7.13 5.01 3.03
N PRO A 2 -7.92 4.93 4.16
CA PRO A 2 -7.45 4.23 5.37
C PRO A 2 -7.10 2.75 5.11
N HIS A 3 -7.92 2.02 4.37
CA HIS A 3 -7.65 0.61 4.05
C HIS A 3 -6.39 0.44 3.19
N ASP A 4 -6.19 1.31 2.19
CA ASP A 4 -5.01 1.23 1.30
C ASP A 4 -3.72 1.54 2.07
N ILE A 5 -3.77 2.50 3.00
CA ILE A 5 -2.66 2.81 3.92
C ILE A 5 -2.36 1.60 4.81
N SER A 6 -3.39 1.01 5.44
CA SER A 6 -3.22 -0.16 6.30
C SER A 6 -2.59 -1.33 5.55
N VAL A 7 -3.04 -1.60 4.32
CA VAL A 7 -2.46 -2.64 3.46
C VAL A 7 -0.99 -2.33 3.12
N ALA A 8 -0.66 -1.07 2.78
CA ALA A 8 0.72 -0.68 2.49
C ALA A 8 1.64 -0.88 3.70
N LEU A 9 1.20 -0.45 4.89
CA LEU A 9 1.94 -0.64 6.14
C LEU A 9 2.14 -2.13 6.46
N HIS A 10 1.10 -2.94 6.27
CA HIS A 10 1.17 -4.39 6.50
C HIS A 10 2.14 -5.08 5.54
N LEU A 11 2.07 -4.77 4.24
CA LEU A 11 2.93 -5.40 3.22
C LEU A 11 4.40 -5.00 3.36
N LEU A 12 4.68 -3.77 3.76
CA LEU A 12 6.04 -3.26 3.88
C LEU A 12 6.65 -3.53 5.26
N GLY A 13 5.82 -3.74 6.30
CA GLY A 13 6.25 -4.06 7.65
C GLY A 13 7.00 -2.92 8.36
N GLU A 14 6.81 -1.67 7.91
CA GLU A 14 7.48 -0.49 8.47
C GLU A 14 6.58 0.75 8.39
N GLU A 15 6.83 1.75 9.23
CA GLU A 15 6.17 3.06 9.15
C GLU A 15 6.88 3.95 8.13
N PRO A 16 6.15 4.78 7.37
CA PRO A 16 6.78 5.73 6.45
C PRO A 16 7.54 6.83 7.23
N GLU A 17 8.63 7.29 6.65
CA GLU A 17 9.38 8.45 7.17
C GLU A 17 8.78 9.78 6.73
N ALA A 18 8.12 9.80 5.55
CA ALA A 18 7.49 11.00 5.01
C ALA A 18 6.27 10.67 4.16
N VAL A 19 5.32 11.58 4.17
CA VAL A 19 4.07 11.53 3.40
C VAL A 19 3.94 12.79 2.56
N ALA A 20 3.70 12.65 1.27
CA ALA A 20 3.31 13.74 0.38
C ALA A 20 1.92 13.46 -0.22
N ALA A 21 1.07 14.47 -0.31
CA ALA A 21 -0.27 14.33 -0.85
C ALA A 21 -0.62 15.52 -1.78
N GLN A 22 -1.20 15.18 -2.93
CA GLN A 22 -1.77 16.16 -3.85
C GLN A 22 -3.26 15.86 -4.03
N GLY A 23 -4.09 16.89 -3.92
CA GLY A 23 -5.54 16.78 -4.03
C GLY A 23 -6.11 17.74 -5.07
N LEU A 24 -7.16 17.28 -5.74
CA LEU A 24 -7.91 18.06 -6.71
C LEU A 24 -9.38 18.12 -6.27
N THR A 25 -9.99 19.29 -6.42
CA THR A 25 -11.35 19.59 -5.98
C THR A 25 -12.19 19.98 -7.19
N TYR A 26 -13.21 19.19 -7.48
CA TYR A 26 -14.11 19.41 -8.61
C TYR A 26 -15.58 19.56 -8.20
N LEU A 27 -16.01 18.85 -7.16
CA LEU A 27 -17.42 18.81 -6.75
C LEU A 27 -17.75 19.85 -5.70
N GLN A 28 -16.94 19.93 -4.65
CA GLN A 28 -17.20 20.82 -3.53
C GLN A 28 -15.93 21.57 -3.12
N PRO A 29 -15.95 22.92 -3.14
CA PRO A 29 -14.79 23.73 -2.77
C PRO A 29 -14.22 23.35 -1.39
N GLY A 30 -12.90 23.20 -1.31
CA GLY A 30 -12.19 22.90 -0.06
C GLY A 30 -12.16 21.42 0.35
N ILE A 31 -12.86 20.54 -0.37
CA ILE A 31 -12.82 19.09 -0.12
C ILE A 31 -12.25 18.39 -1.34
N PRO A 32 -11.05 17.79 -1.27
CA PRO A 32 -10.49 17.07 -2.41
C PRO A 32 -11.31 15.83 -2.77
N ASP A 33 -11.72 15.75 -4.04
CA ASP A 33 -12.45 14.60 -4.60
C ASP A 33 -11.52 13.51 -5.10
N THR A 34 -10.31 13.91 -5.49
CA THR A 34 -9.26 13.01 -5.95
C THR A 34 -7.98 13.34 -5.20
N VAL A 35 -7.33 12.31 -4.65
CA VAL A 35 -6.08 12.46 -3.88
C VAL A 35 -5.06 11.42 -4.31
N PHE A 36 -3.82 11.87 -4.50
CA PHE A 36 -2.64 11.07 -4.73
C PHE A 36 -1.74 11.16 -3.50
N LEU A 37 -1.51 10.05 -2.82
CA LEU A 37 -0.59 9.94 -1.69
C LEU A 37 0.69 9.23 -2.10
N THR A 38 1.82 9.74 -1.65
CA THR A 38 3.11 9.07 -1.75
C THR A 38 3.68 8.88 -0.35
N LEU A 39 3.91 7.63 0.03
CA LEU A 39 4.56 7.24 1.28
C LEU A 39 6.01 6.86 0.98
N ARG A 40 6.96 7.45 1.68
CA ARG A 40 8.38 7.12 1.58
C ARG A 40 8.83 6.46 2.87
N PHE A 41 9.63 5.40 2.73
CA PHE A 41 10.11 4.59 3.83
C PHE A 41 11.63 4.68 3.94
N SER A 42 12.15 4.59 5.15
CA SER A 42 13.59 4.68 5.42
C SER A 42 14.41 3.56 4.76
N SER A 43 13.78 2.44 4.45
CA SER A 43 14.38 1.35 3.67
C SER A 43 14.60 1.67 2.19
N GLY A 44 14.20 2.86 1.73
CA GLY A 44 14.20 3.24 0.31
C GLY A 44 13.00 2.74 -0.49
N ARG A 45 12.06 2.05 0.16
CA ARG A 45 10.78 1.65 -0.46
C ARG A 45 9.84 2.84 -0.54
N ALA A 46 8.84 2.72 -1.41
CA ALA A 46 7.79 3.72 -1.54
C ALA A 46 6.44 3.03 -1.83
N ALA A 47 5.35 3.68 -1.41
CA ALA A 47 4.01 3.33 -1.83
C ALA A 47 3.32 4.56 -2.42
N HIS A 48 2.54 4.34 -3.48
CA HIS A 48 1.71 5.37 -4.10
C HIS A 48 0.25 4.92 -4.04
N ILE A 49 -0.61 5.78 -3.52
CA ILE A 49 -2.03 5.50 -3.31
C ILE A 49 -2.85 6.56 -4.05
N HIS A 50 -3.72 6.12 -4.92
CA HIS A 50 -4.71 6.96 -5.60
C HIS A 50 -6.10 6.64 -5.09
N VAL A 51 -6.83 7.65 -4.64
CA VAL A 51 -8.23 7.56 -4.25
C VAL A 51 -9.03 8.65 -4.93
N SER A 52 -10.20 8.30 -5.45
CA SER A 52 -11.07 9.22 -6.16
C SER A 52 -12.55 8.89 -5.88
N TRP A 53 -13.34 9.93 -5.70
CA TRP A 53 -14.81 9.85 -5.71
C TRP A 53 -15.39 9.97 -7.13
N LEU A 54 -14.56 10.36 -8.10
CA LEU A 54 -14.99 10.68 -9.47
C LEU A 54 -14.92 9.47 -10.40
N ASP A 55 -14.27 8.37 -9.97
CA ASP A 55 -14.15 7.18 -10.80
C ASP A 55 -15.53 6.53 -11.00
N PRO A 56 -16.06 6.49 -12.22
CA PRO A 56 -17.39 5.94 -12.50
C PRO A 56 -17.40 4.41 -12.37
N HIS A 57 -16.23 3.80 -12.33
CA HIS A 57 -16.01 2.38 -12.21
C HIS A 57 -15.23 2.06 -10.95
N LYS A 58 -15.72 1.08 -10.18
CA LYS A 58 -15.04 0.65 -8.95
C LYS A 58 -13.72 -0.03 -9.28
N VAL A 59 -12.61 0.59 -8.91
CA VAL A 59 -11.26 0.04 -9.01
C VAL A 59 -10.75 -0.25 -7.61
N ARG A 60 -10.28 -1.49 -7.38
CA ARG A 60 -9.59 -1.91 -6.15
C ARG A 60 -8.42 -2.79 -6.51
N ARG A 61 -7.36 -2.15 -6.95
CA ARG A 61 -6.17 -2.84 -7.44
C ARG A 61 -4.96 -2.45 -6.63
N ILE A 62 -4.20 -3.46 -6.21
CA ILE A 62 -2.92 -3.32 -5.52
C ILE A 62 -1.85 -3.95 -6.39
N THR A 63 -0.81 -3.19 -6.67
CA THR A 63 0.36 -3.68 -7.40
C THR A 63 1.58 -3.61 -6.50
N VAL A 64 2.26 -4.72 -6.32
CA VAL A 64 3.49 -4.81 -5.52
C VAL A 64 4.63 -5.19 -6.46
N VAL A 65 5.63 -4.31 -6.55
CA VAL A 65 6.82 -4.54 -7.37
C VAL A 65 7.98 -4.88 -6.44
N GLY A 66 8.44 -6.11 -6.51
CA GLY A 66 9.63 -6.58 -5.80
C GLY A 66 10.85 -6.65 -6.72
N SER A 67 11.99 -7.02 -6.16
CA SER A 67 13.24 -7.15 -6.90
C SER A 67 13.25 -8.27 -7.94
N GLN A 68 12.41 -9.29 -7.77
CA GLN A 68 12.37 -10.45 -8.65
C GLN A 68 11.01 -10.66 -9.33
N LYS A 69 9.93 -10.32 -8.66
CA LYS A 69 8.56 -10.58 -9.11
C LYS A 69 7.67 -9.37 -8.86
N MET A 70 6.61 -9.29 -9.64
CA MET A 70 5.53 -8.34 -9.42
C MET A 70 4.24 -9.11 -9.11
N ALA A 71 3.48 -8.66 -8.13
CA ALA A 71 2.15 -9.15 -7.82
C ALA A 71 1.10 -8.08 -8.11
N VAL A 72 0.01 -8.48 -8.74
CA VAL A 72 -1.17 -7.64 -8.95
C VAL A 72 -2.37 -8.32 -8.30
N PHE A 73 -2.95 -7.67 -7.33
CA PHE A 73 -4.21 -8.09 -6.70
C PHE A 73 -5.32 -7.16 -7.18
N ASP A 74 -6.40 -7.73 -7.70
CA ASP A 74 -7.60 -7.01 -8.14
C ASP A 74 -8.82 -7.57 -7.39
N ASP A 75 -9.34 -6.79 -6.44
CA ASP A 75 -10.46 -7.23 -5.60
C ASP A 75 -11.78 -7.37 -6.36
N VAL A 76 -11.89 -6.71 -7.51
CA VAL A 76 -13.09 -6.75 -8.35
C VAL A 76 -13.09 -7.94 -9.31
N ASP A 77 -11.92 -8.47 -9.66
CA ASP A 77 -11.81 -9.66 -10.49
C ASP A 77 -12.24 -10.91 -9.70
N SER A 78 -13.19 -11.66 -10.22
CA SER A 78 -13.74 -12.86 -9.57
C SER A 78 -12.95 -14.13 -9.85
N THR A 79 -12.15 -14.15 -10.90
CA THR A 79 -11.46 -15.34 -11.42
C THR A 79 -9.96 -15.30 -11.27
N GLU A 80 -9.36 -14.13 -11.49
CA GLU A 80 -7.92 -13.93 -11.51
C GLU A 80 -7.49 -12.85 -10.50
N LYS A 81 -7.99 -12.94 -9.27
CA LYS A 81 -7.74 -11.93 -8.23
C LYS A 81 -6.27 -11.64 -7.97
N LEU A 82 -5.42 -12.64 -8.06
CA LEU A 82 -3.99 -12.48 -7.86
C LEU A 82 -3.23 -13.01 -9.07
N ARG A 83 -2.43 -12.14 -9.67
CA ARG A 83 -1.49 -12.48 -10.73
C ARG A 83 -0.07 -12.22 -10.25
N ILE A 84 0.79 -13.21 -10.36
CA ILE A 84 2.20 -13.11 -10.01
C ILE A 84 3.01 -13.19 -11.30
N TYR A 85 3.71 -12.11 -11.61
CA TYR A 85 4.56 -11.99 -12.80
C TYR A 85 6.00 -12.30 -12.40
N ASP A 86 6.57 -13.36 -12.98
CA ASP A 86 7.99 -13.67 -12.82
C ASP A 86 8.82 -12.85 -13.82
N LYS A 87 8.79 -11.54 -13.62
CA LYS A 87 9.50 -10.54 -14.44
C LYS A 87 10.32 -9.65 -13.55
N GLY A 88 11.49 -9.26 -14.02
CA GLY A 88 12.38 -8.40 -13.25
C GLY A 88 13.49 -7.81 -14.09
N VAL A 89 14.24 -6.91 -13.51
CA VAL A 89 15.44 -6.31 -14.10
C VAL A 89 16.64 -7.05 -13.52
N GLN A 90 17.47 -7.62 -14.38
CA GLN A 90 18.75 -8.21 -13.99
C GLN A 90 19.87 -7.20 -14.24
N ARG A 91 20.70 -7.01 -13.22
CA ARG A 91 21.99 -6.32 -13.41
C ARG A 91 23.02 -7.37 -13.83
N PRO A 92 23.79 -7.14 -14.90
CA PRO A 92 24.88 -8.03 -15.26
C PRO A 92 25.86 -8.16 -14.10
N ALA A 93 26.46 -9.35 -13.95
CA ALA A 93 27.42 -9.64 -12.86
C ALA A 93 28.80 -9.01 -13.06
N TYR A 94 29.03 -8.26 -14.14
CA TYR A 94 30.31 -7.67 -14.48
C TYR A 94 30.18 -6.17 -14.74
N ASP A 95 31.07 -5.38 -14.11
CA ASP A 95 31.34 -3.98 -14.42
C ASP A 95 32.00 -3.87 -15.78
N SER A 96 31.26 -3.95 -16.89
CA SER A 96 31.76 -3.65 -18.21
C SER A 96 31.15 -2.35 -18.73
N TYR A 97 31.96 -1.55 -19.38
CA TYR A 97 31.57 -0.31 -20.03
C TYR A 97 30.42 -0.58 -21.01
N GLY A 98 29.21 -0.21 -20.62
CA GLY A 98 28.00 -0.41 -21.43
C GLY A 98 26.92 -1.29 -20.76
N ASP A 99 26.80 -1.27 -19.43
CA ASP A 99 25.81 -2.03 -18.67
C ASP A 99 24.38 -1.80 -19.17
N SER A 100 23.95 -2.67 -20.10
CA SER A 100 22.56 -2.74 -20.50
C SER A 100 21.80 -3.57 -19.46
N LEU A 101 20.89 -2.93 -18.72
CA LEU A 101 19.90 -3.63 -17.90
C LEU A 101 19.12 -4.60 -18.78
N SER A 102 19.16 -5.89 -18.48
CA SER A 102 18.39 -6.89 -19.20
C SER A 102 17.06 -7.16 -18.50
N LEU A 103 15.99 -7.22 -19.28
CA LEU A 103 14.67 -7.61 -18.77
C LEU A 103 14.59 -9.14 -18.73
N ARG A 104 14.27 -9.68 -17.55
CA ARG A 104 13.96 -11.09 -17.40
C ARG A 104 12.47 -11.29 -17.64
N PHE A 105 12.15 -12.18 -18.56
CA PHE A 105 10.78 -12.61 -18.87
C PHE A 105 10.59 -14.04 -18.37
N GLY A 106 9.68 -14.22 -17.44
CA GLY A 106 9.25 -15.54 -16.96
C GLY A 106 7.73 -15.66 -17.02
N ASP A 107 7.20 -16.68 -16.37
CA ASP A 107 5.79 -17.05 -16.41
C ASP A 107 4.90 -16.07 -15.63
N ILE A 108 3.60 -16.11 -15.93
CA ILE A 108 2.54 -15.51 -15.14
C ILE A 108 1.81 -16.61 -14.42
N SER A 109 1.83 -16.58 -13.09
CA SER A 109 1.11 -17.53 -12.25
C SER A 109 -0.15 -16.86 -11.68
N ILE A 110 -1.26 -17.58 -11.76
CA ILE A 110 -2.57 -17.16 -11.22
C ILE A 110 -2.97 -18.17 -10.16
N PRO A 111 -2.55 -17.99 -8.90
CA PRO A 111 -2.89 -18.91 -7.83
C PRO A 111 -4.38 -18.83 -7.50
N ARG A 112 -5.00 -19.98 -7.24
CA ARG A 112 -6.36 -20.02 -6.74
C ARG A 112 -6.40 -19.50 -5.30
N ILE A 113 -7.24 -18.50 -5.06
CA ILE A 113 -7.48 -17.94 -3.72
C ILE A 113 -8.82 -18.49 -3.23
N ASP A 114 -8.85 -18.95 -1.98
CA ASP A 114 -10.10 -19.31 -1.29
C ASP A 114 -10.90 -18.04 -0.97
N MET A 115 -12.06 -17.93 -1.61
CA MET A 115 -12.91 -16.74 -1.56
C MET A 115 -13.87 -16.82 -0.37
N ARG A 116 -13.36 -16.57 0.84
CA ARG A 116 -14.19 -16.39 2.02
C ARG A 116 -14.55 -14.90 2.18
N GLU A 117 -15.72 -14.64 2.76
CA GLU A 117 -16.18 -13.28 3.02
C GLU A 117 -15.22 -12.57 3.98
N PRO A 118 -14.60 -11.43 3.58
CA PRO A 118 -13.58 -10.76 4.41
C PRO A 118 -14.11 -10.32 5.78
N LEU A 119 -15.31 -9.74 5.86
CA LEU A 119 -15.89 -9.28 7.10
C LEU A 119 -16.14 -10.42 8.08
N ARG A 120 -16.58 -11.58 7.58
CA ARG A 120 -16.73 -12.78 8.42
C ARG A 120 -15.41 -13.24 9.02
N LEU A 121 -14.33 -13.21 8.21
CA LEU A 121 -12.99 -13.56 8.68
C LEU A 121 -12.48 -12.56 9.73
N GLU A 122 -12.73 -11.28 9.54
CA GLU A 122 -12.37 -10.23 10.49
C GLU A 122 -13.09 -10.41 11.83
N CYS A 123 -14.42 -10.61 11.81
CA CYS A 123 -15.22 -10.86 13.02
C CYS A 123 -14.76 -12.14 13.74
N GLN A 124 -14.52 -13.23 12.99
CA GLN A 124 -14.05 -14.47 13.58
C GLN A 124 -12.68 -14.30 14.23
N HIS A 125 -11.74 -13.64 13.53
CA HIS A 125 -10.41 -13.35 14.06
C HIS A 125 -10.48 -12.52 15.35
N PHE A 126 -11.36 -11.54 15.43
CA PHE A 126 -11.55 -10.72 16.63
C PHE A 126 -12.02 -11.57 17.82
N ILE A 127 -13.01 -12.46 17.60
CA ILE A 127 -13.49 -13.38 18.63
C ILE A 127 -12.39 -14.35 19.07
N ASP A 128 -11.64 -14.92 18.12
CA ASP A 128 -10.55 -15.85 18.41
C ASP A 128 -9.45 -15.18 19.23
N CYS A 129 -9.13 -13.90 18.96
CA CYS A 129 -8.18 -13.11 19.75
C CYS A 129 -8.66 -12.90 21.19
N ILE A 130 -9.96 -12.62 21.39
CA ILE A 130 -10.54 -12.48 22.74
C ILE A 130 -10.42 -13.79 23.51
N VAL A 131 -10.77 -14.92 22.88
CA VAL A 131 -10.76 -16.24 23.52
C VAL A 131 -9.33 -16.71 23.84
N SER A 132 -8.39 -16.46 22.93
CA SER A 132 -6.99 -16.90 23.08
C SER A 132 -6.10 -15.93 23.87
N GLY A 133 -6.56 -14.67 24.08
CA GLY A 133 -5.76 -13.60 24.68
C GLY A 133 -4.63 -13.10 23.76
N GLN A 134 -4.68 -13.40 22.48
CA GLN A 134 -3.70 -12.93 21.49
C GLN A 134 -4.05 -11.55 20.96
N ALA A 135 -3.04 -10.76 20.61
CA ALA A 135 -3.24 -9.48 19.95
C ALA A 135 -3.77 -9.68 18.51
N PRO A 136 -4.78 -8.89 18.08
CA PRO A 136 -5.26 -8.95 16.71
C PRO A 136 -4.23 -8.43 15.70
N LEU A 137 -4.31 -8.91 14.46
CA LEU A 137 -3.43 -8.48 13.35
C LEU A 137 -3.54 -6.97 13.07
N SER A 138 -4.74 -6.41 13.23
CA SER A 138 -5.02 -4.98 13.13
C SER A 138 -5.45 -4.44 14.49
N ASP A 139 -4.48 -4.22 15.36
CA ASP A 139 -4.72 -3.69 16.71
C ASP A 139 -4.87 -2.16 16.72
N GLY A 140 -5.10 -1.58 17.90
CA GLY A 140 -5.21 -0.13 18.08
C GLY A 140 -3.92 0.62 17.69
N ARG A 141 -2.75 -0.01 17.77
CA ARG A 141 -1.47 0.59 17.35
C ARG A 141 -1.42 0.74 15.84
N ASN A 142 -1.85 -0.30 15.10
CA ASN A 142 -2.00 -0.21 13.66
C ASN A 142 -2.99 0.91 13.26
N GLY A 143 -4.12 1.02 13.97
CA GLY A 143 -5.07 2.12 13.78
C GLY A 143 -4.42 3.50 13.96
N VAL A 144 -3.62 3.69 15.00
CA VAL A 144 -2.86 4.94 15.24
C VAL A 144 -1.86 5.22 14.13
N GLN A 145 -1.14 4.21 13.64
CA GLN A 145 -0.21 4.36 12.51
C GLN A 145 -0.92 4.86 11.25
N VAL A 146 -2.07 4.28 10.91
CA VAL A 146 -2.89 4.71 9.78
C VAL A 146 -3.36 6.16 9.95
N LEU A 147 -3.83 6.55 11.15
CA LEU A 147 -4.26 7.91 11.43
C LEU A 147 -3.12 8.93 11.30
N ARG A 148 -1.91 8.61 11.77
CA ARG A 148 -0.72 9.46 11.61
C ARG A 148 -0.40 9.71 10.14
N VAL A 149 -0.51 8.70 9.30
CA VAL A 149 -0.31 8.84 7.84
C VAL A 149 -1.41 9.71 7.22
N LEU A 150 -2.66 9.54 7.63
CA LEU A 150 -3.78 10.36 7.16
C LEU A 150 -3.60 11.83 7.57
N GLU A 151 -3.23 12.09 8.82
CA GLU A 151 -2.96 13.43 9.33
C GLU A 151 -1.81 14.10 8.58
N ALA A 152 -0.69 13.40 8.39
CA ALA A 152 0.42 13.90 7.58
C ALA A 152 0.02 14.17 6.13
N GLY A 153 -0.81 13.32 5.54
CA GLY A 153 -1.39 13.54 4.22
C GLY A 153 -2.24 14.80 4.15
N GLN A 154 -3.07 15.04 5.17
CA GLN A 154 -3.88 16.25 5.28
C GLN A 154 -3.01 17.51 5.39
N GLN A 155 -1.98 17.47 6.25
CA GLN A 155 -1.03 18.58 6.38
C GLN A 155 -0.27 18.85 5.07
N SER A 156 0.07 17.79 4.33
CA SER A 156 0.72 17.93 3.01
C SER A 156 -0.21 18.61 2.00
N LEU A 157 -1.49 18.23 1.94
CA LEU A 157 -2.49 18.89 1.10
C LEU A 157 -2.59 20.39 1.39
N GLU A 158 -2.63 20.77 2.67
CA GLU A 158 -2.69 22.18 3.14
C GLU A 158 -1.43 22.98 2.78
N ARG A 159 -0.29 22.28 2.65
CA ARG A 159 1.01 22.86 2.24
C ARG A 159 1.28 22.74 0.72
N GLY A 160 0.26 22.50 -0.08
CA GLY A 160 0.41 22.42 -1.54
C GLY A 160 1.17 21.18 -2.03
N GLY A 161 1.20 20.11 -1.24
CA GLY A 161 1.86 18.85 -1.61
C GLY A 161 3.27 18.68 -1.07
N GLU A 162 3.75 19.58 -0.22
CA GLU A 162 5.05 19.43 0.43
C GLU A 162 5.10 18.17 1.31
N PRO A 163 6.21 17.41 1.28
CA PRO A 163 6.36 16.24 2.14
C PRO A 163 6.33 16.60 3.62
N VAL A 164 5.54 15.88 4.40
CA VAL A 164 5.50 15.95 5.86
C VAL A 164 6.30 14.78 6.43
N VAL A 165 7.31 15.08 7.24
CA VAL A 165 8.14 14.08 7.91
C VAL A 165 7.39 13.54 9.13
N LEU A 166 7.34 12.23 9.27
CA LEU A 166 6.78 11.54 10.42
C LEU A 166 7.90 11.25 11.43
N GLU A 167 7.81 11.87 12.61
CA GLU A 167 8.73 11.56 13.70
C GLU A 167 8.54 10.10 14.15
N ARG A 168 9.64 9.35 14.19
CA ARG A 168 9.63 8.00 14.76
C ARG A 168 9.32 8.08 16.25
N ASN A 169 8.29 7.41 16.71
CA ASN A 169 8.11 7.18 18.13
C ASN A 169 9.24 6.30 18.67
N LEU A 170 10.28 6.91 19.23
CA LEU A 170 11.37 6.23 19.95
C LEU A 170 10.92 5.56 21.27
N ARG A 171 9.61 5.42 21.49
CA ARG A 171 9.05 4.82 22.71
C ARG A 171 8.58 3.38 22.47
N ASN A 172 9.44 2.51 22.00
CA ASN A 172 9.24 1.05 22.09
C ASN A 172 10.60 0.34 21.97
N SER A 173 11.42 0.50 22.97
CA SER A 173 12.48 -0.47 23.33
C SER A 173 12.10 -1.14 24.64
#